data_fb2b82f6ab94a7a76705b096eca3db7d
#
_entry.id   fb2b82f6ab94a7a76705b096eca3db7d
#
_cell.length_a   1.000
_cell.length_b   1.000
_cell.length_c   1.000
_cell.angle_alpha   90.00
_cell.angle_beta   90.00
_cell.angle_gamma   90.00
#
_symmetry.space_group_name_H-M   'P 1'
#
loop_
_entity.id
_entity.type
_entity.pdbx_description
1 polymer ?
#
loop_
_entity_poly.entity_id
_entity_poly.type
_entity_poly.pdbx_seq_one_letter_code
_entity_poly.pdbx_strand_id
1 'polypeptide(L)'
;MRLHKLWRFWSIALIALTLALALFSSLQSPPTTAAQKSPSILAFTALQQRESEVRNSLFTVNATSLARRELAPNIDVSYTVVWSPKGDRLAFVGTDTDIYTVNADGSGLTKQFAGESCKAANFAIAWFSNSQKLVFARSCDGFTSDSPGSQSLYTSDTSGIKGTKLVRNWEVGGQPAKTEISSEFYLSPDGEQVAFVKDKNIYKMNADGSGMTKLTQSPGEYTSGGSELVWSRDRTKIAFFSGTYPQQQVYTINADGTNLKNLTNNPQHQVYNVKLFWSPDSSRIAYYHGKAGDLSGEKQDIWAIDINSGTAKNLTQKPQNYDALSWSPDGKLIAFTGGDFNQQKLYTINAETSQLNQLAPRLGMSGISELAWSYDSQQIAFTLNENTGNKSNLYVINRDGSGLNKLTSDKDLNAGSPVWKPQ
;
A
#
# COMPACT_ATOMS: atom_id res chain seq x y z
N MET A 1 -71.49 -50.35 12.04
CA MET A 1 -70.06 -50.75 12.10
C MET A 1 -69.20 -50.20 10.96
N ARG A 2 -69.61 -49.10 10.27
CA ARG A 2 -68.82 -48.51 9.15
C ARG A 2 -68.38 -47.05 9.35
N LEU A 3 -68.82 -46.36 10.40
CA LEU A 3 -68.51 -44.95 10.65
C LEU A 3 -67.22 -44.76 11.50
N HIS A 4 -66.79 -45.73 12.28
CA HIS A 4 -65.55 -45.62 13.13
C HIS A 4 -64.26 -45.78 12.36
N LYS A 5 -64.29 -46.36 11.14
CA LYS A 5 -63.08 -46.52 10.34
C LYS A 5 -62.70 -45.25 9.54
N LEU A 6 -63.64 -44.40 9.17
CA LEU A 6 -63.39 -43.17 8.46
C LEU A 6 -62.75 -42.08 9.35
N TRP A 7 -63.10 -42.04 10.63
CA TRP A 7 -62.57 -41.05 11.55
C TRP A 7 -61.07 -41.27 11.88
N ARG A 8 -60.58 -42.53 11.88
CA ARG A 8 -59.18 -42.83 12.06
C ARG A 8 -58.30 -42.45 10.87
N PHE A 9 -58.83 -42.53 9.66
CA PHE A 9 -58.08 -42.10 8.47
C PHE A 9 -57.97 -40.57 8.39
N TRP A 10 -58.96 -39.82 8.81
CA TRP A 10 -58.93 -38.36 8.83
C TRP A 10 -58.02 -37.83 9.93
N SER A 11 -57.96 -38.46 11.07
CA SER A 11 -57.03 -38.07 12.16
C SER A 11 -55.56 -38.32 11.79
N ILE A 12 -55.28 -39.40 11.08
CA ILE A 12 -53.89 -39.69 10.64
C ILE A 12 -53.48 -38.75 9.48
N ALA A 13 -54.40 -38.40 8.58
CA ALA A 13 -54.14 -37.45 7.51
C ALA A 13 -53.88 -36.03 8.05
N LEU A 14 -54.63 -35.62 9.10
CA LEU A 14 -54.47 -34.31 9.72
C LEU A 14 -53.13 -34.20 10.49
N ILE A 15 -52.75 -35.28 11.19
CA ILE A 15 -51.45 -35.34 11.91
C ILE A 15 -50.27 -35.37 10.90
N ALA A 16 -50.41 -36.06 9.79
CA ALA A 16 -49.38 -36.05 8.73
C ALA A 16 -49.26 -34.68 8.05
N LEU A 17 -50.37 -33.95 7.87
CA LEU A 17 -50.36 -32.62 7.29
C LEU A 17 -49.78 -31.55 8.23
N THR A 18 -50.04 -31.67 9.54
CA THR A 18 -49.46 -30.78 10.55
C THR A 18 -47.97 -31.05 10.77
N LEU A 19 -47.52 -32.31 10.69
CA LEU A 19 -46.09 -32.66 10.71
C LEU A 19 -45.36 -32.22 9.44
N ALA A 20 -46.00 -32.32 8.27
CA ALA A 20 -45.42 -31.83 7.03
C ALA A 20 -45.31 -30.28 7.03
N LEU A 21 -46.29 -29.56 7.55
CA LEU A 21 -46.25 -28.09 7.69
C LEU A 21 -45.20 -27.66 8.75
N ALA A 22 -45.01 -28.41 9.83
CA ALA A 22 -43.98 -28.15 10.83
C ALA A 22 -42.57 -28.44 10.30
N LEU A 23 -42.41 -29.46 9.45
CA LEU A 23 -41.13 -29.76 8.78
C LEU A 23 -40.79 -28.75 7.66
N PHE A 24 -41.81 -28.17 6.99
CA PHE A 24 -41.60 -27.12 6.00
C PHE A 24 -41.25 -25.75 6.63
N SER A 25 -41.73 -25.45 7.84
CA SER A 25 -41.36 -24.24 8.57
C SER A 25 -39.98 -24.33 9.23
N SER A 26 -39.42 -25.53 9.46
CA SER A 26 -38.10 -25.74 9.99
C SER A 26 -36.98 -25.78 8.91
N LEU A 27 -37.36 -25.82 7.62
CA LEU A 27 -36.44 -25.79 6.47
C LEU A 27 -36.28 -24.39 5.83
N GLN A 28 -37.02 -23.40 6.26
CA GLN A 28 -36.69 -22.01 5.98
C GLN A 28 -35.67 -21.61 7.04
N SER A 29 -34.39 -21.77 6.70
CA SER A 29 -33.33 -21.00 7.34
C SER A 29 -33.82 -19.55 7.41
N PRO A 30 -33.75 -18.86 8.56
CA PRO A 30 -34.02 -17.44 8.58
C PRO A 30 -33.16 -16.81 7.46
N PRO A 31 -33.71 -15.83 6.71
CA PRO A 31 -32.94 -15.17 5.70
C PRO A 31 -31.63 -14.80 6.40
N THR A 32 -30.54 -15.35 5.94
CA THR A 32 -29.21 -14.91 6.34
C THR A 32 -29.25 -13.41 6.08
N THR A 33 -29.40 -12.62 7.13
CA THR A 33 -29.18 -11.19 7.07
C THR A 33 -27.80 -11.09 6.42
N ALA A 34 -27.80 -10.70 5.15
CA ALA A 34 -26.56 -10.47 4.42
C ALA A 34 -25.74 -9.62 5.37
N ALA A 35 -24.63 -10.16 5.85
CA ALA A 35 -23.76 -9.46 6.79
C ALA A 35 -23.57 -8.08 6.20
N GLN A 36 -24.02 -7.06 6.90
CA GLN A 36 -24.03 -5.69 6.40
C GLN A 36 -22.58 -5.37 6.11
N LYS A 37 -22.23 -5.35 4.81
CA LYS A 37 -20.83 -5.15 4.36
C LYS A 37 -20.35 -3.87 5.02
N SER A 38 -19.28 -3.94 5.78
CA SER A 38 -18.68 -2.76 6.40
C SER A 38 -18.49 -1.67 5.36
N PRO A 39 -18.83 -0.41 5.66
CA PRO A 39 -18.76 0.66 4.68
C PRO A 39 -17.35 0.78 4.13
N SER A 40 -17.22 0.77 2.82
CA SER A 40 -15.94 0.96 2.12
C SER A 40 -15.52 2.43 2.26
N ILE A 41 -14.74 2.75 3.28
CA ILE A 41 -14.25 4.10 3.57
C ILE A 41 -12.84 4.27 2.98
N LEU A 42 -12.65 5.37 2.28
CA LEU A 42 -11.39 5.79 1.69
C LEU A 42 -10.97 7.11 2.30
N ALA A 43 -9.71 7.24 2.74
CA ALA A 43 -9.10 8.52 3.04
C ALA A 43 -8.32 9.02 1.83
N PHE A 44 -8.28 10.33 1.65
CA PHE A 44 -7.56 10.99 0.56
C PHE A 44 -7.25 12.44 0.90
N THR A 45 -6.29 13.03 0.21
CA THR A 45 -6.01 14.47 0.26
C THR A 45 -6.58 15.17 -0.96
N ALA A 46 -6.95 16.44 -0.81
CA ALA A 46 -7.33 17.27 -1.95
C ALA A 46 -7.03 18.73 -1.68
N LEU A 47 -6.42 19.41 -2.66
CA LEU A 47 -6.27 20.86 -2.65
C LEU A 47 -7.65 21.49 -2.79
N GLN A 48 -7.95 22.45 -1.92
CA GLN A 48 -9.20 23.21 -1.94
C GLN A 48 -8.92 24.70 -1.97
N GLN A 49 -9.65 25.42 -2.83
CA GLN A 49 -9.68 26.87 -2.78
C GLN A 49 -10.62 27.33 -1.65
N ARG A 50 -10.10 28.07 -0.69
CA ARG A 50 -10.85 28.67 0.41
C ARG A 50 -10.58 30.17 0.42
N GLU A 51 -11.59 30.97 0.06
CA GLU A 51 -11.47 32.42 -0.01
C GLU A 51 -10.19 32.86 -0.78
N SER A 52 -9.16 33.28 -0.07
CA SER A 52 -7.87 33.72 -0.64
C SER A 52 -6.76 32.67 -0.56
N GLU A 53 -7.00 31.51 0.05
CA GLU A 53 -5.96 30.49 0.29
C GLU A 53 -6.29 29.17 -0.41
N VAL A 54 -5.25 28.48 -0.85
CA VAL A 54 -5.33 27.10 -1.32
C VAL A 54 -4.72 26.20 -0.25
N ARG A 55 -5.48 25.21 0.23
CA ARG A 55 -5.02 24.26 1.26
C ARG A 55 -5.22 22.82 0.82
N ASN A 56 -4.28 21.97 1.14
CA ASN A 56 -4.41 20.54 0.96
C ASN A 56 -5.07 19.92 2.22
N SER A 57 -6.32 19.56 2.10
CA SER A 57 -7.14 19.04 3.20
C SER A 57 -7.23 17.53 3.18
N LEU A 58 -7.37 16.90 4.37
CA LEU A 58 -7.56 15.47 4.54
C LEU A 58 -9.05 15.15 4.64
N PHE A 59 -9.51 14.19 3.84
CA PHE A 59 -10.89 13.74 3.79
C PHE A 59 -11.02 12.24 3.99
N THR A 60 -12.19 11.83 4.49
CA THR A 60 -12.73 10.49 4.27
C THR A 60 -13.96 10.56 3.41
N VAL A 61 -14.19 9.53 2.61
CA VAL A 61 -15.39 9.34 1.79
C VAL A 61 -15.86 7.89 1.85
N ASN A 62 -17.15 7.69 1.96
CA ASN A 62 -17.75 6.38 1.75
C ASN A 62 -17.90 6.16 0.24
N ALA A 63 -17.23 5.15 -0.30
CA ALA A 63 -17.20 4.91 -1.74
C ALA A 63 -18.58 4.50 -2.34
N THR A 64 -19.55 4.10 -1.49
CA THR A 64 -20.90 3.72 -1.92
C THR A 64 -21.89 4.88 -1.81
N SER A 65 -21.96 5.52 -0.64
CA SER A 65 -22.90 6.61 -0.38
C SER A 65 -22.43 7.98 -0.82
N LEU A 66 -21.12 8.10 -1.15
CA LEU A 66 -20.39 9.34 -1.45
C LEU A 66 -20.40 10.35 -0.28
N ALA A 67 -20.83 9.92 0.91
CA ALA A 67 -20.78 10.76 2.11
C ALA A 67 -19.31 11.07 2.44
N ARG A 68 -18.98 12.35 2.47
CA ARG A 68 -17.62 12.88 2.67
C ARG A 68 -17.52 13.64 3.97
N ARG A 69 -16.35 13.54 4.60
CA ARG A 69 -16.01 14.30 5.81
C ARG A 69 -14.59 14.82 5.72
N GLU A 70 -14.38 16.08 6.07
CA GLU A 70 -13.06 16.65 6.32
C GLU A 70 -12.63 16.33 7.76
N LEU A 71 -11.37 15.87 7.90
CA LEU A 71 -10.86 15.39 9.20
C LEU A 71 -9.99 16.40 9.94
N ALA A 72 -9.23 17.23 9.24
CA ALA A 72 -8.27 18.16 9.82
C ALA A 72 -8.38 19.55 9.16
N PRO A 73 -9.48 20.31 9.35
CA PRO A 73 -9.79 21.52 8.57
C PRO A 73 -8.79 22.67 8.76
N ASN A 74 -7.99 22.64 9.82
CA ASN A 74 -7.04 23.72 10.16
C ASN A 74 -5.58 23.32 9.89
N ILE A 75 -5.34 22.12 9.35
CA ILE A 75 -4.00 21.63 9.02
C ILE A 75 -3.89 21.49 7.52
N ASP A 76 -2.85 22.10 6.97
CA ASP A 76 -2.45 21.88 5.57
C ASP A 76 -1.64 20.59 5.50
N VAL A 77 -2.17 19.58 4.78
CA VAL A 77 -1.68 18.19 4.81
C VAL A 77 -0.69 17.95 3.68
N SER A 78 0.43 17.32 3.97
CA SER A 78 1.31 16.73 2.94
C SER A 78 0.65 15.47 2.34
N TYR A 79 1.30 14.84 1.36
CA TYR A 79 0.74 13.67 0.67
C TYR A 79 0.83 12.35 1.43
N THR A 80 1.49 12.32 2.60
CA THR A 80 1.66 11.07 3.37
C THR A 80 0.52 10.90 4.36
N VAL A 81 -0.33 9.90 4.12
CA VAL A 81 -1.48 9.54 4.97
C VAL A 81 -1.49 8.03 5.17
N VAL A 82 -1.60 7.57 6.42
CA VAL A 82 -1.64 6.14 6.75
C VAL A 82 -2.70 5.83 7.80
N TRP A 83 -3.51 4.80 7.55
CA TRP A 83 -4.46 4.26 8.53
C TRP A 83 -3.75 3.49 9.63
N SER A 84 -4.24 3.59 10.85
CA SER A 84 -3.92 2.62 11.91
C SER A 84 -4.38 1.22 11.51
N PRO A 85 -3.71 0.14 11.93
CA PRO A 85 -4.13 -1.23 11.65
C PRO A 85 -5.58 -1.57 12.01
N LYS A 86 -6.12 -0.93 13.07
CA LYS A 86 -7.53 -1.05 13.46
C LYS A 86 -8.49 -0.20 12.64
N GLY A 87 -7.98 0.69 11.78
CA GLY A 87 -8.81 1.60 11.00
C GLY A 87 -9.58 2.64 11.81
N ASP A 88 -9.24 2.86 13.07
CA ASP A 88 -9.88 3.84 13.96
C ASP A 88 -9.26 5.22 13.89
N ARG A 89 -8.01 5.31 13.41
CA ARG A 89 -7.24 6.56 13.32
C ARG A 89 -6.49 6.66 12.00
N LEU A 90 -6.11 7.90 11.68
CA LEU A 90 -5.17 8.24 10.61
C LEU A 90 -3.97 8.94 11.21
N ALA A 91 -2.79 8.68 10.68
CA ALA A 91 -1.61 9.51 10.87
C ALA A 91 -1.25 10.18 9.55
N PHE A 92 -0.79 11.41 9.62
CA PHE A 92 -0.43 12.19 8.44
C PHE A 92 0.64 13.24 8.77
N VAL A 93 1.26 13.74 7.73
CA VAL A 93 2.28 14.80 7.81
C VAL A 93 1.64 16.11 7.39
N GLY A 94 1.80 17.15 8.19
CA GLY A 94 1.47 18.52 7.83
C GLY A 94 2.52 19.14 6.91
N THR A 95 2.16 20.20 6.19
CA THR A 95 3.13 21.00 5.40
C THR A 95 4.12 21.75 6.29
N ASP A 96 3.79 21.91 7.59
CA ASP A 96 4.70 22.36 8.65
C ASP A 96 5.76 21.31 9.04
N THR A 97 5.74 20.15 8.38
CA THR A 97 6.60 18.98 8.63
C THR A 97 6.34 18.28 9.96
N ASP A 98 5.28 18.62 10.67
CA ASP A 98 4.87 17.96 11.89
C ASP A 98 3.99 16.74 11.62
N ILE A 99 3.98 15.81 12.57
CA ILE A 99 3.18 14.59 12.47
C ILE A 99 1.93 14.73 13.32
N TYR A 100 0.81 14.38 12.75
CA TYR A 100 -0.51 14.45 13.35
C TYR A 100 -1.20 13.11 13.35
N THR A 101 -2.09 12.91 14.32
CA THR A 101 -3.09 11.84 14.29
C THR A 101 -4.48 12.42 14.46
N VAL A 102 -5.46 11.76 13.85
CA VAL A 102 -6.88 12.11 13.95
C VAL A 102 -7.72 10.84 13.94
N ASN A 103 -8.81 10.81 14.69
CA ASN A 103 -9.76 9.70 14.65
C ASN A 103 -10.49 9.67 13.29
N ALA A 104 -10.97 8.50 12.88
CA ALA A 104 -11.70 8.31 11.63
C ALA A 104 -12.97 9.17 11.51
N ASP A 105 -13.49 9.64 12.62
CA ASP A 105 -14.65 10.54 12.71
C ASP A 105 -14.26 12.04 12.73
N GLY A 106 -12.97 12.37 12.63
CA GLY A 106 -12.45 13.74 12.66
C GLY A 106 -12.23 14.31 14.04
N SER A 107 -12.57 13.58 15.11
CA SER A 107 -12.28 13.97 16.49
C SER A 107 -10.82 13.64 16.87
N GLY A 108 -10.37 14.16 18.01
CA GLY A 108 -9.08 13.78 18.60
C GLY A 108 -7.86 14.17 17.74
N LEU A 109 -7.93 15.22 16.93
CA LEU A 109 -6.78 15.75 16.22
C LEU A 109 -5.68 16.12 17.20
N THR A 110 -4.52 15.49 17.08
CA THR A 110 -3.41 15.63 18.01
C THR A 110 -2.09 15.71 17.27
N LYS A 111 -1.25 16.69 17.61
CA LYS A 111 0.13 16.78 17.16
C LYS A 111 0.98 15.77 17.92
N GLN A 112 1.59 14.85 17.21
CA GLN A 112 2.41 13.77 17.78
C GLN A 112 3.87 14.16 17.92
N PHE A 113 4.32 15.04 17.07
CA PHE A 113 5.69 15.52 17.04
C PHE A 113 5.72 16.95 16.53
N ALA A 114 6.32 17.86 17.32
CA ALA A 114 6.66 19.20 16.87
C ALA A 114 8.11 19.19 16.43
N GLY A 115 8.33 19.40 15.13
CA GLY A 115 9.68 19.45 14.61
C GLY A 115 10.50 20.55 15.26
N GLU A 116 11.70 20.20 15.74
CA GLU A 116 12.77 21.19 15.84
C GLU A 116 12.87 21.86 14.47
N SER A 117 13.26 23.12 14.36
CA SER A 117 13.24 24.03 13.19
C SER A 117 13.93 23.51 11.90
N CYS A 118 13.64 22.29 11.54
CA CYS A 118 14.18 21.47 10.50
C CYS A 118 13.22 21.52 9.29
N LYS A 119 13.61 22.14 8.19
CA LYS A 119 12.86 22.21 6.93
C LYS A 119 12.86 20.88 6.20
N ALA A 120 12.67 19.77 6.91
CA ALA A 120 12.90 18.44 6.41
C ALA A 120 11.64 17.79 5.84
N ALA A 121 11.78 17.02 4.79
CA ALA A 121 10.77 16.09 4.33
C ALA A 121 10.73 14.87 5.28
N ASN A 122 9.54 14.45 5.69
CA ASN A 122 9.34 13.16 6.35
C ASN A 122 9.21 12.08 5.28
N PHE A 123 10.06 11.06 5.31
CA PHE A 123 10.12 10.07 4.23
C PHE A 123 9.29 8.82 4.51
N ALA A 124 9.14 8.42 5.77
CA ALA A 124 8.36 7.23 6.12
C ALA A 124 7.62 7.42 7.44
N ILE A 125 6.38 6.96 7.47
CA ILE A 125 5.56 6.89 8.68
C ILE A 125 4.80 5.57 8.68
N ALA A 126 4.79 4.85 9.80
CA ALA A 126 4.01 3.65 9.97
C ALA A 126 3.44 3.57 11.40
N TRP A 127 2.35 2.82 11.53
CA TRP A 127 1.80 2.44 12.82
C TRP A 127 2.40 1.13 13.30
N PHE A 128 2.64 1.03 14.61
CA PHE A 128 2.81 -0.28 15.23
C PHE A 128 1.52 -1.09 15.14
N SER A 129 1.65 -2.41 15.13
CA SER A 129 0.53 -3.36 15.00
C SER A 129 -0.59 -3.13 16.03
N ASN A 130 -0.26 -2.60 17.22
CA ASN A 130 -1.21 -2.29 18.29
C ASN A 130 -2.05 -1.02 18.03
N SER A 131 -1.78 -0.24 16.99
CA SER A 131 -2.44 1.04 16.66
C SER A 131 -2.27 2.14 17.75
N GLN A 132 -1.29 2.02 18.62
CA GLN A 132 -1.05 2.97 19.72
C GLN A 132 0.26 3.75 19.60
N LYS A 133 1.15 3.29 18.76
CA LYS A 133 2.44 3.94 18.52
C LYS A 133 2.67 4.18 17.04
N LEU A 134 3.43 5.20 16.75
CA LEU A 134 3.95 5.52 15.45
C LEU A 134 5.46 5.35 15.43
N VAL A 135 5.99 4.90 14.30
CA VAL A 135 7.39 5.01 13.95
C VAL A 135 7.51 5.87 12.70
N PHE A 136 8.48 6.74 12.65
CA PHE A 136 8.69 7.60 11.50
C PHE A 136 10.17 7.95 11.33
N ALA A 137 10.58 8.05 10.09
CA ALA A 137 11.92 8.51 9.71
C ALA A 137 11.83 9.96 9.25
N ARG A 138 12.78 10.78 9.69
CA ARG A 138 12.88 12.21 9.35
C ARG A 138 14.29 12.59 8.96
N SER A 139 14.44 13.36 7.90
CA SER A 139 15.72 13.99 7.53
C SER A 139 15.70 15.46 7.95
N CYS A 140 16.73 15.92 8.63
CA CYS A 140 16.83 17.26 9.16
C CYS A 140 17.79 18.19 8.42
N ASP A 141 18.66 17.66 7.60
CA ASP A 141 19.63 18.45 6.85
C ASP A 141 19.31 18.41 5.36
N GLY A 142 19.30 19.59 4.73
CA GLY A 142 19.04 19.67 3.29
C GLY A 142 20.03 18.79 2.52
N PHE A 143 19.53 18.06 1.53
CA PHE A 143 20.34 17.36 0.57
C PHE A 143 21.25 18.37 -0.15
N THR A 144 22.53 18.38 0.20
CA THR A 144 23.58 18.96 -0.65
C THR A 144 24.42 17.82 -1.22
N SER A 145 24.98 18.01 -2.40
CA SER A 145 25.86 17.01 -3.04
C SER A 145 27.01 16.53 -2.15
N ASP A 146 27.34 17.30 -1.12
CA ASP A 146 28.49 17.07 -0.26
C ASP A 146 28.14 16.63 1.17
N SER A 147 26.85 16.56 1.49
CA SER A 147 26.37 16.10 2.80
C SER A 147 25.09 15.29 2.61
N PRO A 148 25.16 13.96 2.61
CA PRO A 148 23.95 13.14 2.66
C PRO A 148 23.20 13.49 3.94
N GLY A 149 22.00 14.05 3.77
CA GLY A 149 21.17 14.51 4.88
C GLY A 149 21.01 13.44 5.95
N SER A 150 21.18 13.82 7.21
CA SER A 150 21.07 12.89 8.33
C SER A 150 19.61 12.49 8.54
N GLN A 151 19.28 11.21 8.41
CA GLN A 151 17.98 10.69 8.82
C GLN A 151 17.99 10.30 10.30
N SER A 152 16.90 10.57 10.96
CA SER A 152 16.66 10.12 12.33
C SER A 152 15.38 9.31 12.39
N LEU A 153 15.41 8.23 13.16
CA LEU A 153 14.26 7.41 13.45
C LEU A 153 13.65 7.84 14.78
N TYR A 154 12.33 7.96 14.81
CA TYR A 154 11.56 8.36 15.98
C TYR A 154 10.43 7.40 16.24
N THR A 155 10.03 7.25 17.51
CA THR A 155 8.73 6.70 17.88
C THR A 155 7.93 7.71 18.68
N SER A 156 6.62 7.68 18.55
CA SER A 156 5.70 8.43 19.38
C SER A 156 4.57 7.52 19.83
N ASP A 157 4.22 7.57 21.12
CA ASP A 157 2.92 7.09 21.55
C ASP A 157 1.84 8.10 21.12
N THR A 158 0.61 7.66 20.98
CA THR A 158 -0.47 8.53 20.49
C THR A 158 -1.02 9.50 21.53
N SER A 159 -0.34 9.69 22.65
CA SER A 159 -0.73 10.63 23.73
C SER A 159 -0.24 12.07 23.51
N GLY A 160 0.59 12.32 22.50
CA GLY A 160 0.98 13.66 22.01
C GLY A 160 2.40 14.11 22.38
N ILE A 161 2.92 15.01 21.57
CA ILE A 161 4.11 15.90 21.59
C ILE A 161 5.48 15.33 22.03
N LYS A 162 5.62 14.12 22.53
CA LYS A 162 6.91 13.58 22.97
C LYS A 162 7.36 12.40 22.12
N GLY A 163 7.69 12.67 20.84
CA GLY A 163 8.43 11.68 20.05
C GLY A 163 9.79 11.42 20.70
N THR A 164 10.09 10.15 20.98
CA THR A 164 11.43 9.76 21.44
C THR A 164 12.30 9.54 20.21
N LYS A 165 13.37 10.32 20.07
CA LYS A 165 14.39 10.10 19.06
C LYS A 165 15.15 8.84 19.41
N LEU A 166 15.15 7.87 18.48
CA LEU A 166 15.75 6.58 18.73
C LEU A 166 17.18 6.48 18.17
N VAL A 167 17.36 6.86 16.92
CA VAL A 167 18.64 6.68 16.21
C VAL A 167 18.83 7.79 15.20
N ARG A 168 20.05 8.33 15.11
CA ARG A 168 20.53 9.03 13.92
C ARG A 168 21.23 8.03 13.02
N ASN A 169 21.08 8.12 11.70
CA ASN A 169 21.73 7.21 10.77
C ASN A 169 23.28 7.18 10.92
N TRP A 170 23.90 8.25 11.41
CA TRP A 170 25.35 8.35 11.66
C TRP A 170 25.77 7.91 13.08
N GLU A 171 24.84 7.68 14.01
CA GLU A 171 25.12 7.21 15.39
C GLU A 171 24.89 5.69 15.56
N VAL A 172 24.52 4.96 14.48
CA VAL A 172 24.26 3.53 14.57
C VAL A 172 25.55 2.80 14.97
N GLY A 173 25.60 2.32 16.22
CA GLY A 173 26.76 1.67 16.80
C GLY A 173 27.62 2.57 17.72
N GLY A 174 27.16 3.78 18.07
CA GLY A 174 27.81 4.64 19.09
C GLY A 174 29.12 5.31 18.66
N GLN A 175 29.47 5.25 17.37
CA GLN A 175 30.62 5.94 16.82
C GLN A 175 30.15 6.89 15.69
N PRO A 176 30.74 8.09 15.54
CA PRO A 176 30.50 8.92 14.39
C PRO A 176 30.96 8.16 13.14
N ALA A 177 30.00 7.75 12.32
CA ALA A 177 30.31 6.94 11.16
C ALA A 177 31.03 7.80 10.10
N LYS A 178 32.27 7.47 9.79
CA LYS A 178 32.92 7.85 8.54
C LYS A 178 32.41 7.04 7.34
N THR A 179 31.26 6.38 7.46
CA THR A 179 30.80 5.32 6.57
C THR A 179 29.41 5.62 6.03
N GLU A 180 29.23 5.42 4.74
CA GLU A 180 28.03 5.67 3.98
C GLU A 180 26.87 4.79 4.46
N ILE A 181 25.93 5.35 5.21
CA ILE A 181 24.61 4.75 5.39
C ILE A 181 23.74 5.28 4.26
N SER A 182 23.05 4.38 3.54
CA SER A 182 22.01 4.82 2.65
C SER A 182 21.00 5.64 3.46
N SER A 183 20.54 6.72 2.91
CA SER A 183 19.71 7.70 3.61
C SER A 183 18.32 7.20 3.99
N GLU A 184 17.98 5.92 3.77
CA GLU A 184 16.61 5.42 3.83
C GLU A 184 16.44 4.27 4.83
N PHE A 185 15.42 4.41 5.68
CA PHE A 185 14.94 3.36 6.56
C PHE A 185 13.67 2.74 5.98
N TYR A 186 13.61 1.41 5.91
CA TYR A 186 12.51 0.63 5.37
C TYR A 186 11.80 -0.09 6.50
N LEU A 187 10.59 0.37 6.83
CA LEU A 187 9.80 -0.16 7.93
C LEU A 187 9.16 -1.49 7.55
N SER A 188 9.14 -2.44 8.50
CA SER A 188 8.33 -3.65 8.36
C SER A 188 6.84 -3.31 8.36
N PRO A 189 5.96 -4.14 7.78
CA PRO A 189 4.52 -3.88 7.68
C PRO A 189 3.81 -3.64 9.02
N ASP A 190 4.35 -4.13 10.13
CA ASP A 190 3.83 -3.90 11.48
C ASP A 190 4.48 -2.71 12.20
N GLY A 191 5.45 -2.05 11.56
CA GLY A 191 6.20 -0.94 12.14
C GLY A 191 7.16 -1.34 13.27
N GLU A 192 7.36 -2.64 13.54
CA GLU A 192 8.16 -3.09 14.70
C GLU A 192 9.64 -3.28 14.38
N GLN A 193 9.99 -3.40 13.09
CA GLN A 193 11.37 -3.56 12.62
C GLN A 193 11.69 -2.57 11.50
N VAL A 194 12.98 -2.32 11.33
CA VAL A 194 13.52 -1.42 10.30
C VAL A 194 14.66 -2.11 9.62
N ALA A 195 14.65 -2.15 8.29
CA ALA A 195 15.80 -2.52 7.47
C ALA A 195 16.49 -1.28 6.89
N PHE A 196 17.79 -1.33 6.70
CA PHE A 196 18.57 -0.25 6.10
C PHE A 196 19.87 -0.78 5.52
N VAL A 197 20.50 0.02 4.66
CA VAL A 197 21.81 -0.30 4.10
C VAL A 197 22.88 0.52 4.81
N LYS A 198 23.93 -0.17 5.27
CA LYS A 198 25.13 0.43 5.87
C LYS A 198 26.36 -0.29 5.32
N ASP A 199 27.38 0.47 4.90
CA ASP A 199 28.64 -0.09 4.38
C ASP A 199 28.40 -1.17 3.31
N LYS A 200 27.50 -0.89 2.38
CA LYS A 200 27.08 -1.83 1.31
C LYS A 200 26.51 -3.17 1.82
N ASN A 201 26.05 -3.21 3.06
CA ASN A 201 25.40 -4.38 3.65
C ASN A 201 24.01 -4.03 4.16
N ILE A 202 23.13 -5.01 4.17
CA ILE A 202 21.79 -4.90 4.72
C ILE A 202 21.85 -5.22 6.21
N TYR A 203 21.25 -4.36 6.99
CA TYR A 203 21.04 -4.49 8.43
C TYR A 203 19.57 -4.41 8.75
N LYS A 204 19.21 -4.96 9.89
CA LYS A 204 17.92 -4.70 10.54
C LYS A 204 18.13 -4.34 12.00
N MET A 205 17.12 -3.67 12.58
CA MET A 205 16.98 -3.41 14.01
C MET A 205 15.52 -3.35 14.38
N ASN A 206 15.23 -3.40 15.67
CA ASN A 206 13.89 -3.07 16.16
C ASN A 206 13.61 -1.57 15.98
N ALA A 207 12.34 -1.22 15.86
CA ALA A 207 11.92 0.19 15.69
C ALA A 207 12.23 1.05 16.92
N ASP A 208 12.58 0.47 18.06
CA ASP A 208 13.10 1.15 19.24
C ASP A 208 14.62 1.37 19.22
N GLY A 209 15.30 0.99 18.11
CA GLY A 209 16.73 1.11 17.93
C GLY A 209 17.56 -0.03 18.51
N SER A 210 16.94 -0.99 19.22
CA SER A 210 17.64 -2.15 19.79
C SER A 210 17.82 -3.28 18.76
N GLY A 211 18.63 -4.27 19.10
CA GLY A 211 18.72 -5.53 18.34
C GLY A 211 19.29 -5.39 16.93
N MET A 212 20.18 -4.42 16.70
CA MET A 212 20.81 -4.24 15.38
C MET A 212 21.58 -5.50 14.98
N THR A 213 21.25 -6.02 13.79
CA THR A 213 21.83 -7.24 13.23
C THR A 213 22.21 -7.03 11.78
N LYS A 214 23.41 -7.46 11.40
CA LYS A 214 23.87 -7.51 10.01
C LYS A 214 23.25 -8.74 9.33
N LEU A 215 22.53 -8.54 8.23
CA LEU A 215 21.87 -9.64 7.51
C LEU A 215 22.74 -10.24 6.40
N THR A 216 23.54 -9.42 5.71
CA THR A 216 24.41 -9.86 4.60
C THR A 216 25.86 -10.03 5.05
N GLN A 217 26.57 -11.02 4.50
CA GLN A 217 27.93 -11.36 4.93
C GLN A 217 29.03 -10.78 4.04
N SER A 218 28.74 -10.51 2.77
CA SER A 218 29.74 -10.06 1.80
C SER A 218 29.64 -8.55 1.58
N PRO A 219 30.75 -7.78 1.80
CA PRO A 219 30.75 -6.39 1.42
C PRO A 219 30.92 -6.27 -0.10
N GLY A 220 30.11 -5.42 -0.74
CA GLY A 220 30.43 -4.90 -2.07
C GLY A 220 29.51 -5.22 -3.21
N GLU A 221 28.56 -6.16 -3.07
CA GLU A 221 27.62 -6.48 -4.17
C GLU A 221 26.24 -5.80 -4.03
N TYR A 222 25.98 -5.23 -2.86
CA TYR A 222 24.72 -4.50 -2.61
C TYR A 222 24.95 -3.02 -2.91
N THR A 223 24.82 -2.69 -4.17
CA THR A 223 25.22 -1.38 -4.67
C THR A 223 24.31 -0.26 -4.21
N SER A 224 24.98 0.80 -3.78
CA SER A 224 24.49 2.15 -3.57
C SER A 224 23.91 2.76 -4.86
N GLY A 225 22.78 2.30 -5.32
CA GLY A 225 22.15 2.81 -6.54
C GLY A 225 20.63 2.85 -6.43
N GLY A 226 20.09 3.27 -5.26
CA GLY A 226 18.64 3.40 -5.08
C GLY A 226 17.87 2.08 -4.97
N SER A 227 18.55 1.02 -4.50
CA SER A 227 17.86 -0.27 -4.27
C SER A 227 16.97 -0.17 -3.05
N GLU A 228 15.68 -0.07 -3.27
CA GLU A 228 14.65 -0.15 -2.23
C GLU A 228 14.70 -1.53 -1.56
N LEU A 229 14.67 -1.56 -0.22
CA LEU A 229 14.46 -2.77 0.56
C LEU A 229 12.98 -2.95 0.82
N VAL A 230 12.41 -4.06 0.39
CA VAL A 230 10.97 -4.29 0.53
C VAL A 230 10.71 -5.51 1.41
N TRP A 231 10.07 -5.28 2.55
CA TRP A 231 9.65 -6.34 3.45
C TRP A 231 8.50 -7.15 2.86
N SER A 232 8.54 -8.47 3.02
CA SER A 232 7.39 -9.32 2.78
C SER A 232 6.25 -9.01 3.77
N ARG A 233 5.00 -9.26 3.37
CA ARG A 233 3.83 -8.98 4.21
C ARG A 233 3.83 -9.76 5.51
N ASP A 234 4.34 -10.99 5.50
CA ASP A 234 4.51 -11.85 6.67
C ASP A 234 5.74 -11.50 7.52
N ARG A 235 6.54 -10.50 7.12
CA ARG A 235 7.74 -9.99 7.82
C ARG A 235 8.90 -10.99 7.90
N THR A 236 8.81 -12.10 7.19
CA THR A 236 9.84 -13.15 7.27
C THR A 236 11.01 -12.92 6.32
N LYS A 237 10.83 -12.04 5.31
CA LYS A 237 11.83 -11.81 4.24
C LYS A 237 11.94 -10.34 3.86
N ILE A 238 13.09 -10.03 3.27
CA ILE A 238 13.37 -8.73 2.61
C ILE A 238 13.77 -9.05 1.18
N ALA A 239 13.15 -8.36 0.21
CA ALA A 239 13.52 -8.39 -1.19
C ALA A 239 14.29 -7.11 -1.56
N PHE A 240 15.21 -7.21 -2.49
CA PHE A 240 16.04 -6.10 -2.96
C PHE A 240 16.67 -6.40 -4.32
N PHE A 241 17.13 -5.35 -4.98
CA PHE A 241 17.98 -5.48 -6.16
C PHE A 241 19.46 -5.44 -5.76
N SER A 242 20.28 -6.23 -6.46
CA SER A 242 21.73 -6.19 -6.33
C SER A 242 22.39 -6.41 -7.68
N GLY A 243 23.58 -5.89 -7.84
CA GLY A 243 24.35 -5.92 -9.08
C GLY A 243 24.53 -4.55 -9.71
N THR A 244 25.18 -4.50 -10.86
CA THR A 244 25.47 -3.26 -11.58
C THR A 244 24.30 -2.91 -12.50
N TYR A 245 23.83 -1.66 -12.43
CA TYR A 245 22.82 -1.16 -13.37
C TYR A 245 23.31 -1.23 -14.82
N PRO A 246 22.49 -1.67 -15.80
CA PRO A 246 21.12 -2.12 -15.67
C PRO A 246 20.93 -3.64 -15.42
N GLN A 247 22.02 -4.42 -15.23
CA GLN A 247 21.97 -5.88 -15.05
C GLN A 247 21.70 -6.29 -13.59
N GLN A 248 20.96 -5.47 -12.84
CA GLN A 248 20.60 -5.80 -11.48
C GLN A 248 19.73 -7.06 -11.39
N GLN A 249 19.93 -7.85 -10.35
CA GLN A 249 19.21 -9.08 -10.08
C GLN A 249 18.28 -8.89 -8.86
N VAL A 250 17.18 -9.64 -8.82
CA VAL A 250 16.27 -9.69 -7.68
C VAL A 250 16.78 -10.71 -6.66
N TYR A 251 16.97 -10.27 -5.45
CA TYR A 251 17.37 -11.09 -4.31
C TYR A 251 16.31 -11.10 -3.23
N THR A 252 16.31 -12.17 -2.44
CA THR A 252 15.62 -12.24 -1.15
C THR A 252 16.55 -12.74 -0.07
N ILE A 253 16.34 -12.29 1.17
CA ILE A 253 17.00 -12.79 2.37
C ILE A 253 15.97 -12.95 3.47
N ASN A 254 16.09 -13.97 4.31
CA ASN A 254 15.26 -14.07 5.50
C ASN A 254 15.56 -12.93 6.48
N ALA A 255 14.56 -12.52 7.23
CA ALA A 255 14.69 -11.46 8.24
C ALA A 255 15.69 -11.81 9.37
N ASP A 256 16.08 -13.06 9.52
CA ASP A 256 17.14 -13.51 10.43
C ASP A 256 18.53 -13.53 9.80
N GLY A 257 18.67 -13.13 8.53
CA GLY A 257 19.93 -13.12 7.78
C GLY A 257 20.29 -14.43 7.09
N THR A 258 19.43 -15.45 7.20
CA THR A 258 19.63 -16.74 6.51
C THR A 258 19.03 -16.74 5.11
N ASN A 259 19.35 -17.75 4.31
CA ASN A 259 18.75 -18.04 3.01
C ASN A 259 18.80 -16.86 2.03
N LEU A 260 19.96 -16.23 1.90
CA LEU A 260 20.19 -15.26 0.81
C LEU A 260 20.09 -15.99 -0.53
N LYS A 261 19.17 -15.55 -1.39
CA LYS A 261 18.86 -16.21 -2.66
C LYS A 261 18.80 -15.19 -3.79
N ASN A 262 19.53 -15.42 -4.88
CA ASN A 262 19.34 -14.74 -6.15
C ASN A 262 18.16 -15.42 -6.87
N LEU A 263 17.07 -14.70 -7.07
CA LEU A 263 15.85 -15.24 -7.69
C LEU A 263 15.91 -15.24 -9.21
N THR A 264 16.53 -14.22 -9.81
CA THR A 264 16.55 -14.08 -11.27
C THR A 264 17.74 -14.78 -11.91
N ASN A 265 18.91 -14.79 -11.29
CA ASN A 265 20.13 -15.48 -11.70
C ASN A 265 20.36 -15.52 -13.24
N ASN A 266 20.10 -14.40 -13.92
CA ASN A 266 20.14 -14.30 -15.37
C ASN A 266 20.97 -13.08 -15.80
N PRO A 267 22.14 -13.26 -16.44
CA PRO A 267 23.00 -12.14 -16.86
C PRO A 267 22.35 -11.26 -17.95
N GLN A 268 21.31 -11.76 -18.63
CA GLN A 268 20.52 -10.99 -19.59
C GLN A 268 19.36 -10.22 -18.93
N HIS A 269 19.18 -10.37 -17.61
CA HIS A 269 18.17 -9.67 -16.88
C HIS A 269 18.50 -8.18 -16.80
N GLN A 270 17.59 -7.34 -17.24
CA GLN A 270 17.74 -5.88 -17.21
C GLN A 270 16.56 -5.26 -16.47
N VAL A 271 16.87 -4.46 -15.48
CA VAL A 271 15.89 -3.74 -14.66
C VAL A 271 16.15 -2.26 -14.79
N TYR A 272 15.17 -1.51 -15.23
CA TYR A 272 15.24 -0.05 -15.35
C TYR A 272 14.44 0.67 -14.27
N ASN A 273 13.42 0.02 -13.74
CA ASN A 273 12.63 0.52 -12.62
C ASN A 273 12.83 -0.42 -11.42
N VAL A 274 13.56 0.04 -10.44
CA VAL A 274 14.00 -0.75 -9.26
C VAL A 274 12.92 -0.86 -8.18
N LYS A 275 11.67 -1.10 -8.56
CA LYS A 275 10.56 -1.32 -7.63
C LYS A 275 10.16 -2.79 -7.57
N LEU A 276 10.02 -3.31 -6.36
CA LEU A 276 9.58 -4.67 -6.06
C LEU A 276 8.23 -4.63 -5.33
N PHE A 277 7.35 -5.54 -5.71
CA PHE A 277 5.99 -5.60 -5.15
C PHE A 277 5.68 -7.02 -4.68
N TRP A 278 5.71 -7.24 -3.37
CA TRP A 278 5.32 -8.52 -2.79
C TRP A 278 3.84 -8.81 -2.99
N SER A 279 3.53 -10.06 -3.31
CA SER A 279 2.15 -10.55 -3.21
C SER A 279 1.70 -10.57 -1.74
N PRO A 280 0.40 -10.42 -1.46
CA PRO A 280 -0.12 -10.38 -0.08
C PRO A 280 0.19 -11.62 0.75
N ASP A 281 0.31 -12.79 0.11
CA ASP A 281 0.67 -14.07 0.72
C ASP A 281 2.19 -14.28 0.87
N SER A 282 3.00 -13.28 0.48
CA SER A 282 4.46 -13.32 0.54
C SER A 282 5.10 -14.46 -0.27
N SER A 283 4.39 -15.04 -1.24
CA SER A 283 4.88 -16.14 -2.08
C SER A 283 5.52 -15.70 -3.39
N ARG A 284 5.18 -14.48 -3.87
CA ARG A 284 5.63 -13.97 -5.17
C ARG A 284 6.07 -12.52 -5.07
N ILE A 285 6.91 -12.11 -6.02
CA ILE A 285 7.33 -10.73 -6.21
C ILE A 285 7.01 -10.34 -7.65
N ALA A 286 6.24 -9.25 -7.84
CA ALA A 286 6.10 -8.60 -9.13
C ALA A 286 7.12 -7.48 -9.30
N TYR A 287 7.62 -7.28 -10.52
CA TYR A 287 8.61 -6.28 -10.83
C TYR A 287 8.56 -5.91 -12.32
N TYR A 288 9.17 -4.78 -12.66
CA TYR A 288 9.33 -4.35 -14.04
C TYR A 288 10.61 -4.91 -14.63
N HIS A 289 10.51 -5.52 -15.81
CA HIS A 289 11.64 -6.07 -16.54
C HIS A 289 11.78 -5.36 -17.89
N GLY A 290 12.90 -4.71 -18.10
CA GLY A 290 13.23 -4.04 -19.36
C GLY A 290 13.57 -5.01 -20.48
N LYS A 291 13.43 -4.56 -21.72
CA LYS A 291 13.85 -5.33 -22.90
C LYS A 291 15.37 -5.19 -23.07
N ALA A 292 16.06 -6.31 -23.27
CA ALA A 292 17.50 -6.32 -23.57
C ALA A 292 17.83 -5.39 -24.75
N GLY A 293 18.75 -4.45 -24.54
CA GLY A 293 19.17 -3.48 -25.55
C GLY A 293 18.33 -2.18 -25.61
N ASP A 294 17.24 -2.08 -24.86
CA ASP A 294 16.49 -0.82 -24.70
C ASP A 294 17.06 -0.04 -23.52
N LEU A 295 17.94 0.91 -23.81
CA LEU A 295 18.57 1.78 -22.81
C LEU A 295 17.67 2.95 -22.37
N SER A 296 16.50 3.15 -23.03
CA SER A 296 15.57 4.23 -22.67
C SER A 296 14.80 3.92 -21.39
N GLY A 297 14.65 2.63 -21.05
CA GLY A 297 13.84 2.19 -19.92
C GLY A 297 12.32 2.38 -20.14
N GLU A 298 11.91 2.82 -21.34
CA GLU A 298 10.51 3.15 -21.62
C GLU A 298 9.63 1.93 -21.92
N LYS A 299 10.26 0.81 -22.31
CA LYS A 299 9.52 -0.42 -22.69
C LYS A 299 9.85 -1.56 -21.75
N GLN A 300 8.95 -1.84 -20.86
CA GLN A 300 9.09 -2.86 -19.83
C GLN A 300 7.90 -3.82 -19.88
N ASP A 301 8.13 -5.05 -19.41
CA ASP A 301 7.08 -6.01 -19.10
C ASP A 301 6.92 -6.11 -17.57
N ILE A 302 5.73 -6.48 -17.14
CA ILE A 302 5.48 -6.87 -15.74
C ILE A 302 5.73 -8.37 -15.62
N TRP A 303 6.65 -8.73 -14.75
CA TRP A 303 6.99 -10.11 -14.41
C TRP A 303 6.58 -10.42 -12.98
N ALA A 304 6.26 -11.67 -12.71
CA ALA A 304 6.10 -12.20 -11.37
C ALA A 304 7.02 -13.40 -11.18
N ILE A 305 7.72 -13.46 -10.04
CA ILE A 305 8.62 -14.55 -9.68
C ILE A 305 8.16 -15.21 -8.39
N ASP A 306 8.07 -16.55 -8.39
CA ASP A 306 7.83 -17.34 -7.20
C ASP A 306 9.12 -17.45 -6.39
N ILE A 307 9.08 -17.10 -5.10
CA ILE A 307 10.26 -17.01 -4.26
C ILE A 307 10.85 -18.37 -3.89
N ASN A 308 10.03 -19.43 -3.87
CA ASN A 308 10.45 -20.78 -3.50
C ASN A 308 11.12 -21.48 -4.68
N SER A 309 10.43 -21.56 -5.80
CA SER A 309 10.92 -22.21 -7.02
C SER A 309 11.93 -21.35 -7.79
N GLY A 310 11.85 -20.01 -7.71
CA GLY A 310 12.58 -19.09 -8.59
C GLY A 310 12.01 -19.03 -10.00
N THR A 311 10.82 -19.60 -10.24
CA THR A 311 10.18 -19.56 -11.55
C THR A 311 9.62 -18.16 -11.81
N ALA A 312 10.12 -17.50 -12.85
CA ALA A 312 9.65 -16.20 -13.30
C ALA A 312 8.72 -16.31 -14.50
N LYS A 313 7.65 -15.54 -14.50
CA LYS A 313 6.63 -15.50 -15.55
C LYS A 313 6.45 -14.08 -16.06
N ASN A 314 6.56 -13.87 -17.37
CA ASN A 314 6.14 -12.64 -18.02
C ASN A 314 4.61 -12.60 -18.07
N LEU A 315 4.01 -11.64 -17.38
CA LEU A 315 2.56 -11.50 -17.29
C LEU A 315 2.00 -10.71 -18.48
N THR A 316 2.65 -9.64 -18.91
CA THR A 316 2.09 -8.71 -19.91
C THR A 316 2.43 -9.06 -21.35
N GLN A 317 3.61 -9.61 -21.63
CA GLN A 317 4.09 -10.04 -22.96
C GLN A 317 3.98 -8.95 -24.05
N LYS A 318 3.90 -7.70 -23.66
CA LYS A 318 3.83 -6.51 -24.53
C LYS A 318 4.58 -5.38 -23.87
N PRO A 319 5.90 -5.25 -24.12
CA PRO A 319 6.69 -4.19 -23.51
C PRO A 319 6.14 -2.80 -23.88
N GLN A 320 5.79 -2.04 -22.87
CA GLN A 320 5.38 -0.63 -22.98
C GLN A 320 5.69 0.09 -21.68
N ASN A 321 5.37 1.36 -21.61
CA ASN A 321 5.52 2.12 -20.37
C ASN A 321 4.43 1.69 -19.37
N TYR A 322 4.82 0.88 -18.36
CA TYR A 322 3.96 0.48 -17.25
C TYR A 322 4.33 1.21 -15.97
N ASP A 323 3.33 1.57 -15.19
CA ASP A 323 3.52 2.24 -13.90
C ASP A 323 2.40 1.88 -12.91
N ALA A 324 2.50 2.40 -11.68
CA ALA A 324 1.48 2.29 -10.63
C ALA A 324 1.02 0.86 -10.31
N LEU A 325 1.94 -0.11 -10.26
CA LEU A 325 1.64 -1.51 -9.99
C LEU A 325 1.17 -1.73 -8.55
N SER A 326 0.07 -2.45 -8.38
CA SER A 326 -0.49 -2.80 -7.07
C SER A 326 -1.17 -4.16 -7.07
N TRP A 327 -0.81 -5.05 -6.13
CA TRP A 327 -1.48 -6.33 -5.93
C TRP A 327 -2.85 -6.16 -5.27
N SER A 328 -3.85 -6.92 -5.72
CA SER A 328 -5.10 -7.07 -4.95
C SER A 328 -4.83 -7.79 -3.63
N PRO A 329 -5.50 -7.44 -2.52
CA PRO A 329 -5.30 -8.09 -1.23
C PRO A 329 -5.52 -9.61 -1.23
N ASP A 330 -6.34 -10.14 -2.14
CA ASP A 330 -6.56 -11.59 -2.32
C ASP A 330 -5.43 -12.29 -3.14
N GLY A 331 -4.43 -11.54 -3.59
CA GLY A 331 -3.28 -12.04 -4.35
C GLY A 331 -3.58 -12.56 -5.77
N LYS A 332 -4.80 -12.36 -6.27
CA LYS A 332 -5.22 -12.91 -7.58
C LYS A 332 -4.96 -11.98 -8.74
N LEU A 333 -5.06 -10.67 -8.51
CA LEU A 333 -4.93 -9.66 -9.54
C LEU A 333 -3.81 -8.68 -9.23
N ILE A 334 -3.24 -8.12 -10.29
CA ILE A 334 -2.36 -6.96 -10.22
C ILE A 334 -3.04 -5.84 -11.01
N ALA A 335 -3.26 -4.69 -10.40
CA ALA A 335 -3.67 -3.48 -11.09
C ALA A 335 -2.43 -2.67 -11.49
N PHE A 336 -2.47 -2.05 -12.64
CA PHE A 336 -1.37 -1.22 -13.14
C PHE A 336 -1.85 -0.26 -14.23
N THR A 337 -1.05 0.74 -14.50
CA THR A 337 -1.26 1.63 -15.66
C THR A 337 -0.30 1.27 -16.79
N GLY A 338 -0.71 1.51 -18.01
CA GLY A 338 0.14 1.26 -19.18
C GLY A 338 -0.24 2.12 -20.37
N GLY A 339 0.75 2.45 -21.20
CA GLY A 339 0.63 3.29 -22.37
C GLY A 339 1.43 4.58 -22.26
N ASP A 340 1.40 5.41 -23.31
CA ASP A 340 2.06 6.72 -23.32
C ASP A 340 1.43 7.67 -22.29
N PHE A 341 2.23 8.56 -21.73
CA PHE A 341 1.82 9.47 -20.64
C PHE A 341 0.47 10.18 -20.88
N ASN A 342 0.19 10.57 -22.12
CA ASN A 342 -1.06 11.23 -22.50
C ASN A 342 -2.22 10.27 -22.86
N GLN A 343 -1.99 8.97 -22.85
CA GLN A 343 -2.94 7.92 -23.22
C GLN A 343 -2.85 6.71 -22.30
N GLN A 344 -2.52 6.93 -21.04
CA GLN A 344 -2.47 5.85 -20.05
C GLN A 344 -3.83 5.18 -19.91
N LYS A 345 -3.81 3.88 -19.70
CA LYS A 345 -4.97 3.04 -19.46
C LYS A 345 -4.78 2.28 -18.16
N LEU A 346 -5.88 2.03 -17.48
CA LEU A 346 -5.91 1.22 -16.27
C LEU A 346 -6.22 -0.24 -16.64
N TYR A 347 -5.44 -1.15 -16.10
CA TYR A 347 -5.55 -2.58 -16.33
C TYR A 347 -5.59 -3.36 -15.02
N THR A 348 -6.20 -4.54 -15.09
CA THR A 348 -5.93 -5.63 -14.16
C THR A 348 -5.42 -6.84 -14.93
N ILE A 349 -4.50 -7.60 -14.34
CA ILE A 349 -4.02 -8.86 -14.88
C ILE A 349 -4.11 -9.96 -13.82
N ASN A 350 -4.59 -11.13 -14.23
CA ASN A 350 -4.58 -12.29 -13.36
C ASN A 350 -3.15 -12.84 -13.25
N ALA A 351 -2.62 -12.93 -12.04
CA ALA A 351 -1.23 -13.30 -11.78
C ALA A 351 -0.91 -14.76 -12.14
N GLU A 352 -1.93 -15.64 -12.20
CA GLU A 352 -1.77 -17.05 -12.57
C GLU A 352 -1.99 -17.28 -14.05
N THR A 353 -3.10 -16.79 -14.60
CA THR A 353 -3.50 -17.06 -15.98
C THR A 353 -2.94 -16.06 -16.99
N SER A 354 -2.43 -14.91 -16.54
CA SER A 354 -2.05 -13.75 -17.35
C SER A 354 -3.21 -13.17 -18.17
N GLN A 355 -4.45 -13.43 -17.74
CA GLN A 355 -5.63 -12.81 -18.37
C GLN A 355 -5.63 -11.32 -18.07
N LEU A 356 -5.51 -10.51 -19.13
CA LEU A 356 -5.50 -9.05 -19.07
C LEU A 356 -6.92 -8.51 -19.25
N ASN A 357 -7.31 -7.57 -18.40
CA ASN A 357 -8.56 -6.84 -18.49
C ASN A 357 -8.28 -5.33 -18.46
N GLN A 358 -8.73 -4.59 -19.46
CA GLN A 358 -8.67 -3.14 -19.49
C GLN A 358 -9.89 -2.59 -18.77
N LEU A 359 -9.65 -1.79 -17.72
CA LEU A 359 -10.72 -1.12 -16.97
C LEU A 359 -11.05 0.22 -17.62
N ALA A 360 -12.33 0.63 -17.54
CA ALA A 360 -12.83 1.92 -18.02
C ALA A 360 -12.33 2.33 -19.44
N PRO A 361 -12.53 1.51 -20.49
CA PRO A 361 -11.93 1.74 -21.82
C PRO A 361 -12.41 3.01 -22.52
N ARG A 362 -13.49 3.64 -22.04
CA ARG A 362 -14.08 4.84 -22.63
C ARG A 362 -13.59 6.14 -22.00
N LEU A 363 -12.82 6.10 -20.93
CA LEU A 363 -12.20 7.30 -20.38
C LEU A 363 -10.95 7.63 -21.21
N GLY A 364 -10.94 8.82 -21.80
CA GLY A 364 -9.71 9.43 -22.32
C GLY A 364 -8.82 9.77 -21.13
N MET A 365 -7.91 8.86 -20.78
CA MET A 365 -7.10 8.96 -19.58
C MET A 365 -5.76 9.60 -19.92
N SER A 366 -5.39 10.67 -19.22
CA SER A 366 -4.03 11.14 -19.15
C SER A 366 -3.63 11.24 -17.68
N GLY A 367 -2.48 10.65 -17.32
CA GLY A 367 -1.93 10.79 -15.97
C GLY A 367 -2.75 10.08 -14.88
N ILE A 368 -2.96 8.76 -15.01
CA ILE A 368 -3.43 7.94 -13.89
C ILE A 368 -2.26 7.71 -12.96
N SER A 369 -2.47 7.98 -11.68
CA SER A 369 -1.49 7.71 -10.63
C SER A 369 -2.18 7.15 -9.37
N GLU A 370 -1.38 6.66 -8.43
CA GLU A 370 -1.81 6.32 -7.07
C GLU A 370 -2.96 5.30 -7.02
N LEU A 371 -2.68 4.06 -7.40
CA LEU A 371 -3.64 2.97 -7.33
C LEU A 371 -3.73 2.39 -5.91
N ALA A 372 -4.96 2.23 -5.40
CA ALA A 372 -5.22 1.60 -4.12
C ALA A 372 -6.38 0.60 -4.21
N TRP A 373 -6.13 -0.67 -3.86
CA TRP A 373 -7.15 -1.70 -3.75
C TRP A 373 -7.93 -1.59 -2.45
N SER A 374 -9.23 -1.81 -2.51
CA SER A 374 -10.03 -2.06 -1.31
C SER A 374 -9.64 -3.38 -0.66
N TYR A 375 -9.72 -3.47 0.67
CA TYR A 375 -9.29 -4.67 1.41
C TYR A 375 -10.04 -5.93 1.02
N ASP A 376 -11.29 -5.81 0.54
CA ASP A 376 -12.09 -6.93 0.02
C ASP A 376 -11.74 -7.29 -1.44
N SER A 377 -10.74 -6.64 -2.03
CA SER A 377 -10.30 -6.85 -3.41
C SER A 377 -11.38 -6.61 -4.48
N GLN A 378 -12.45 -5.86 -4.17
CA GLN A 378 -13.53 -5.63 -5.10
C GLN A 378 -13.43 -4.31 -5.86
N GLN A 379 -12.71 -3.32 -5.30
CA GLN A 379 -12.63 -1.98 -5.86
C GLN A 379 -11.19 -1.47 -5.93
N ILE A 380 -10.95 -0.59 -6.89
CA ILE A 380 -9.69 0.13 -7.07
C ILE A 380 -10.01 1.62 -7.01
N ALA A 381 -9.37 2.34 -6.10
CA ALA A 381 -9.32 3.79 -6.10
C ALA A 381 -8.10 4.25 -6.89
N PHE A 382 -8.23 5.33 -7.65
CA PHE A 382 -7.13 5.91 -8.42
C PHE A 382 -7.34 7.39 -8.66
N THR A 383 -6.25 8.11 -8.86
CA THR A 383 -6.31 9.50 -9.32
C THR A 383 -6.18 9.56 -10.83
N LEU A 384 -6.92 10.47 -11.43
CA LEU A 384 -6.94 10.71 -12.87
C LEU A 384 -6.80 12.21 -13.14
N ASN A 385 -5.81 12.57 -13.93
CA ASN A 385 -5.68 13.93 -14.44
C ASN A 385 -6.60 14.10 -15.65
N GLU A 386 -7.66 14.91 -15.49
CA GLU A 386 -8.55 15.25 -16.58
C GLU A 386 -7.91 16.36 -17.42
N ASN A 387 -7.83 16.20 -18.75
CA ASN A 387 -7.15 17.05 -19.73
C ASN A 387 -7.55 18.55 -19.73
N THR A 388 -8.35 19.00 -18.81
CA THR A 388 -8.89 20.36 -18.70
C THR A 388 -8.25 21.15 -17.55
N GLY A 389 -6.90 21.24 -17.51
CA GLY A 389 -6.21 22.19 -16.66
C GLY A 389 -5.68 21.70 -15.33
N ASN A 390 -4.73 20.77 -15.32
CA ASN A 390 -3.96 20.32 -14.14
C ASN A 390 -4.80 19.89 -12.91
N LYS A 391 -6.01 19.38 -13.12
CA LYS A 391 -6.86 18.87 -12.05
C LYS A 391 -6.80 17.35 -12.01
N SER A 392 -6.27 16.80 -10.93
CA SER A 392 -6.43 15.36 -10.65
C SER A 392 -7.68 15.13 -9.79
N ASN A 393 -8.51 14.19 -10.23
CA ASN A 393 -9.72 13.76 -9.54
C ASN A 393 -9.57 12.33 -9.04
N LEU A 394 -10.24 12.04 -7.92
CA LEU A 394 -10.27 10.71 -7.34
C LEU A 394 -11.47 9.92 -7.87
N TYR A 395 -11.21 8.72 -8.31
CA TYR A 395 -12.20 7.77 -8.83
C TYR A 395 -12.14 6.45 -8.08
N VAL A 396 -13.24 5.73 -8.13
CA VAL A 396 -13.31 4.32 -7.75
C VAL A 396 -13.96 3.54 -8.89
N ILE A 397 -13.46 2.32 -9.11
CA ILE A 397 -13.98 1.39 -10.11
C ILE A 397 -14.01 -0.01 -9.52
N ASN A 398 -14.96 -0.84 -9.91
CA ASN A 398 -14.97 -2.26 -9.56
C ASN A 398 -13.87 -3.01 -10.33
N ARG A 399 -13.35 -4.10 -9.74
CA ARG A 399 -12.29 -4.95 -10.33
C ARG A 399 -12.62 -5.52 -11.72
N ASP A 400 -13.90 -5.59 -12.07
CA ASP A 400 -14.41 -6.05 -13.38
C ASP A 400 -14.55 -4.91 -14.41
N GLY A 401 -14.27 -3.67 -14.02
CA GLY A 401 -14.39 -2.48 -14.86
C GLY A 401 -15.76 -1.80 -14.81
N SER A 402 -16.71 -2.33 -14.06
CA SER A 402 -18.01 -1.71 -13.84
C SER A 402 -17.97 -0.67 -12.71
N GLY A 403 -19.05 0.10 -12.55
CA GLY A 403 -19.25 0.95 -11.36
C GLY A 403 -18.24 2.08 -11.20
N LEU A 404 -17.76 2.65 -12.31
CA LEU A 404 -16.87 3.81 -12.25
C LEU A 404 -17.60 5.02 -11.65
N ASN A 405 -17.08 5.53 -10.53
CA ASN A 405 -17.60 6.70 -9.83
C ASN A 405 -16.51 7.71 -9.52
N LYS A 406 -16.80 8.99 -9.73
CA LYS A 406 -15.99 10.12 -9.28
C LYS A 406 -16.30 10.43 -7.82
N LEU A 407 -15.27 10.46 -6.97
CA LEU A 407 -15.41 10.71 -5.52
C LEU A 407 -15.13 12.16 -5.12
N THR A 408 -14.44 12.92 -5.98
CA THR A 408 -14.13 14.33 -5.75
C THR A 408 -15.21 15.24 -6.32
N SER A 409 -15.31 16.44 -5.76
CA SER A 409 -16.19 17.52 -6.23
C SER A 409 -15.46 18.49 -7.15
N ASP A 410 -16.19 19.37 -7.83
CA ASP A 410 -15.61 20.43 -8.66
C ASP A 410 -14.81 21.49 -7.86
N LYS A 411 -14.97 21.50 -6.52
CA LYS A 411 -14.20 22.37 -5.62
C LYS A 411 -12.80 21.82 -5.32
N ASP A 412 -12.57 20.53 -5.57
CA ASP A 412 -11.27 19.90 -5.39
C ASP A 412 -10.39 20.24 -6.60
N LEU A 413 -9.19 20.74 -6.35
CA LEU A 413 -8.25 21.09 -7.41
C LEU A 413 -7.36 19.90 -7.78
N ASN A 414 -6.74 19.29 -6.79
CA ASN A 414 -5.89 18.12 -6.97
C ASN A 414 -6.16 17.12 -5.84
N ALA A 415 -6.66 15.95 -6.20
CA ALA A 415 -6.82 14.83 -5.27
C ALA A 415 -5.62 13.90 -5.33
N GLY A 416 -5.22 13.36 -4.19
CA GLY A 416 -4.09 12.44 -4.07
C GLY A 416 -4.17 11.54 -2.86
N SER A 417 -3.21 10.62 -2.78
CA SER A 417 -2.99 9.73 -1.63
C SER A 417 -4.21 8.91 -1.19
N PRO A 418 -4.91 8.20 -2.10
CA PRO A 418 -6.04 7.38 -1.73
C PRO A 418 -5.58 6.18 -0.90
N VAL A 419 -6.13 6.03 0.31
CA VAL A 419 -5.84 4.89 1.20
C VAL A 419 -7.14 4.34 1.79
N TRP A 420 -7.42 3.05 1.55
CA TRP A 420 -8.60 2.40 2.07
C TRP A 420 -8.48 2.12 3.57
N LYS A 421 -9.57 2.32 4.29
CA LYS A 421 -9.67 1.96 5.70
C LYS A 421 -9.53 0.45 5.86
N PRO A 422 -8.65 -0.06 6.74
CA PRO A 422 -8.61 -1.47 7.13
C PRO A 422 -9.97 -1.96 7.66
N GLN A 423 -10.27 -3.23 7.40
CA GLN A 423 -11.50 -3.89 7.87
C GLN A 423 -11.28 -4.58 9.22
#